data_511039e9772dc673091517eb8d9ba2b1
#
_entry.id   511039e9772dc673091517eb8d9ba2b1
#
_cell.length_a   1.000
_cell.length_b   1.000
_cell.length_c   1.000
_cell.angle_alpha   90.00
_cell.angle_beta   90.00
_cell.angle_gamma   90.00
#
_symmetry.space_group_name_H-M   'P 1'
#
loop_
_entity.id
_entity.type
_entity.pdbx_description
1 polymer ?
#
loop_
_entity_poly.entity_id
_entity_poly.type
_entity_poly.pdbx_seq_one_letter_code
_entity_poly.pdbx_strand_id
1 'polypeptide(L)'
;MFRLFFFMIISLLSLQTMAEQVIVVLGDSISASYGMPVEQGWVSLLQKKLLTQHSRYSLYNASISGETSAGGLARIDVLLNTQKPAIVLLQLGANDGLRGLSPLDMKSNLEEITRRTQNIGATVLLLSMKIPPNYGKRYVDLFYNVYPQLAQQLKITLVPFLLEDVALHKDLMQADGLHPNAKAQAILADKIEPYLLPLLQ
;
A
#
# COMPACT_ATOMS: atom_id res chain seq x y z
N MET A 1 -72.79 5.53 7.44
CA MET A 1 -71.74 5.87 6.45
C MET A 1 -70.41 5.90 7.16
N PHE A 2 -69.66 4.79 7.16
CA PHE A 2 -68.30 4.70 7.71
C PHE A 2 -67.29 4.93 6.59
N ARG A 3 -66.49 5.99 6.68
CA ARG A 3 -65.36 6.26 5.75
C ARG A 3 -64.12 5.55 6.31
N LEU A 4 -63.67 4.46 5.65
CA LEU A 4 -62.35 3.86 5.87
C LEU A 4 -61.28 4.78 5.30
N PHE A 5 -60.42 5.31 6.16
CA PHE A 5 -59.14 5.95 5.75
C PHE A 5 -58.08 4.88 5.61
N PHE A 6 -57.68 4.62 4.36
CA PHE A 6 -56.57 3.72 4.02
C PHE A 6 -55.26 4.50 4.19
N PHE A 7 -54.51 4.28 5.27
CA PHE A 7 -53.17 4.83 5.42
C PHE A 7 -52.20 3.96 4.64
N MET A 8 -51.73 4.48 3.51
CA MET A 8 -50.69 3.88 2.66
C MET A 8 -49.34 4.25 3.29
N ILE A 9 -48.72 3.32 4.05
CA ILE A 9 -47.35 3.47 4.57
C ILE A 9 -46.39 3.26 3.39
N ILE A 10 -45.87 4.35 2.84
CA ILE A 10 -44.75 4.31 1.89
C ILE A 10 -43.48 4.10 2.71
N SER A 11 -42.98 2.85 2.78
CA SER A 11 -41.65 2.56 3.29
C SER A 11 -40.60 3.09 2.32
N LEU A 12 -40.01 4.22 2.64
CA LEU A 12 -38.80 4.75 1.96
C LEU A 12 -37.66 3.79 2.28
N LEU A 13 -37.41 2.85 1.40
CA LEU A 13 -36.16 2.09 1.35
C LEU A 13 -35.05 3.10 1.00
N SER A 14 -34.37 3.61 2.03
CA SER A 14 -33.14 4.38 1.86
C SER A 14 -32.10 3.45 1.22
N LEU A 15 -31.91 3.57 -0.09
CA LEU A 15 -30.71 3.06 -0.77
C LEU A 15 -29.53 3.84 -0.16
N GLN A 16 -28.91 3.29 0.88
CA GLN A 16 -27.63 3.78 1.36
C GLN A 16 -26.61 3.49 0.25
N THR A 17 -26.32 4.48 -0.56
CA THR A 17 -25.15 4.46 -1.44
C THR A 17 -23.95 4.39 -0.50
N MET A 18 -23.30 3.21 -0.42
CA MET A 18 -22.09 3.03 0.36
C MET A 18 -21.03 3.98 -0.23
N ALA A 19 -20.55 4.90 0.59
CA ALA A 19 -19.53 5.85 0.18
C ALA A 19 -18.28 5.12 -0.33
N GLU A 20 -17.70 5.64 -1.41
CA GLU A 20 -16.44 5.15 -1.94
C GLU A 20 -15.34 5.24 -0.87
N GLN A 21 -14.57 4.17 -0.74
CA GLN A 21 -13.48 4.05 0.22
C GLN A 21 -12.14 4.15 -0.52
N VAL A 22 -11.32 5.12 -0.17
CA VAL A 22 -10.01 5.31 -0.82
C VAL A 22 -8.95 4.48 -0.13
N ILE A 23 -8.18 3.73 -0.93
CA ILE A 23 -6.96 3.05 -0.53
C ILE A 23 -5.78 3.84 -1.12
N VAL A 24 -4.96 4.45 -0.30
CA VAL A 24 -3.77 5.18 -0.75
C VAL A 24 -2.58 4.24 -0.82
N VAL A 25 -1.83 4.27 -1.91
CA VAL A 25 -0.52 3.63 -2.02
C VAL A 25 0.55 4.71 -1.86
N LEU A 26 1.26 4.69 -0.74
CA LEU A 26 2.42 5.54 -0.46
C LEU A 26 3.68 4.71 -0.66
N GLY A 27 4.31 4.85 -1.82
CA GLY A 27 5.42 4.01 -2.24
C GLY A 27 6.49 4.76 -3.04
N ASP A 28 7.47 4.01 -3.48
CA ASP A 28 8.57 4.47 -4.32
C ASP A 28 8.41 4.04 -5.80
N SER A 29 9.54 3.86 -6.51
CA SER A 29 9.57 3.45 -7.92
C SER A 29 8.90 2.11 -8.21
N ILE A 30 8.87 1.18 -7.25
CA ILE A 30 8.24 -0.14 -7.41
C ILE A 30 6.72 0.03 -7.57
N SER A 31 6.12 0.92 -6.81
CA SER A 31 4.68 1.21 -6.87
C SER A 31 4.32 2.28 -7.91
N ALA A 32 5.28 3.14 -8.28
CA ALA A 32 5.10 4.16 -9.33
C ALA A 32 5.19 3.61 -10.75
N SER A 33 5.40 2.30 -10.94
CA SER A 33 5.55 1.65 -12.26
C SER A 33 6.76 2.17 -13.05
N TYR A 34 7.90 2.41 -12.37
CA TYR A 34 9.11 2.92 -13.01
C TYR A 34 9.50 2.09 -14.25
N GLY A 35 9.80 2.77 -15.35
CA GLY A 35 10.26 2.15 -16.61
C GLY A 35 9.17 1.45 -17.43
N MET A 36 7.87 1.59 -17.06
CA MET A 36 6.77 0.99 -17.79
C MET A 36 5.51 1.87 -17.76
N PRO A 37 4.51 1.62 -18.64
CA PRO A 37 3.21 2.27 -18.55
C PRO A 37 2.51 1.99 -17.20
N VAL A 38 1.88 3.01 -16.61
CA VAL A 38 1.24 2.93 -15.28
C VAL A 38 0.15 1.86 -15.25
N GLU A 39 -0.54 1.64 -16.35
CA GLU A 39 -1.63 0.67 -16.51
C GLU A 39 -1.17 -0.78 -16.38
N GLN A 40 0.14 -1.03 -16.55
CA GLN A 40 0.78 -2.33 -16.40
C GLN A 40 1.29 -2.58 -14.98
N GLY A 41 1.38 -1.53 -14.15
CA GLY A 41 1.88 -1.63 -12.78
C GLY A 41 0.93 -2.38 -11.84
N TRP A 42 1.50 -2.99 -10.79
CA TRP A 42 0.74 -3.80 -9.82
C TRP A 42 -0.42 -3.03 -9.17
N VAL A 43 -0.28 -1.73 -8.94
CA VAL A 43 -1.37 -0.90 -8.37
C VAL A 43 -2.57 -0.87 -9.30
N SER A 44 -2.35 -0.64 -10.61
CA SER A 44 -3.42 -0.63 -11.60
C SER A 44 -4.03 -2.02 -11.81
N LEU A 45 -3.24 -3.08 -11.73
CA LEU A 45 -3.74 -4.45 -11.81
C LEU A 45 -4.58 -4.82 -10.59
N LEU A 46 -4.14 -4.45 -9.39
CA LEU A 46 -4.88 -4.65 -8.15
C LEU A 46 -6.19 -3.85 -8.16
N GLN A 47 -6.17 -2.60 -8.65
CA GLN A 47 -7.39 -1.80 -8.84
C GLN A 47 -8.41 -2.51 -9.74
N LYS A 48 -7.97 -3.07 -10.87
CA LYS A 48 -8.86 -3.82 -11.77
C LYS A 48 -9.52 -5.02 -11.08
N LYS A 49 -8.77 -5.74 -10.23
CA LYS A 49 -9.32 -6.85 -9.43
C LYS A 49 -10.35 -6.37 -8.41
N LEU A 50 -10.04 -5.29 -7.68
CA LEU A 50 -10.96 -4.73 -6.69
C LEU A 50 -12.26 -4.22 -7.32
N LEU A 51 -12.22 -3.61 -8.49
CA LEU A 51 -13.42 -3.12 -9.19
C LEU A 51 -14.43 -4.24 -9.51
N THR A 52 -13.96 -5.46 -9.73
CA THR A 52 -14.84 -6.60 -10.02
C THR A 52 -15.46 -7.24 -8.78
N GLN A 53 -14.81 -7.15 -7.61
CA GLN A 53 -15.19 -7.88 -6.39
C GLN A 53 -15.58 -6.95 -5.25
N HIS A 54 -14.99 -5.75 -5.19
CA HIS A 54 -15.10 -4.78 -4.10
C HIS A 54 -15.23 -3.36 -4.68
N SER A 55 -16.23 -3.12 -5.54
CA SER A 55 -16.38 -1.90 -6.36
C SER A 55 -16.45 -0.58 -5.57
N ARG A 56 -16.66 -0.64 -4.25
CA ARG A 56 -16.63 0.56 -3.40
C ARG A 56 -15.22 1.05 -3.04
N TYR A 57 -14.16 0.28 -3.37
CA TYR A 57 -12.78 0.65 -3.08
C TYR A 57 -12.06 1.12 -4.33
N SER A 58 -11.41 2.29 -4.22
CA SER A 58 -10.51 2.81 -5.25
C SER A 58 -9.10 2.96 -4.72
N LEU A 59 -8.08 2.65 -5.55
CA LEU A 59 -6.69 2.88 -5.23
C LEU A 59 -6.22 4.25 -5.76
N TYR A 60 -5.73 5.09 -4.86
CA TYR A 60 -5.02 6.30 -5.21
C TYR A 60 -3.51 6.06 -5.10
N ASN A 61 -2.81 5.99 -6.25
CA ASN A 61 -1.37 5.79 -6.28
C ASN A 61 -0.64 7.12 -6.07
N ALA A 62 -0.12 7.32 -4.87
CA ALA A 62 0.67 8.48 -4.47
C ALA A 62 2.18 8.20 -4.49
N SER A 63 2.64 7.15 -5.16
CA SER A 63 4.05 6.74 -5.16
C SER A 63 4.91 7.64 -6.02
N ILE A 64 6.15 7.89 -5.57
CA ILE A 64 7.13 8.74 -6.26
C ILE A 64 8.44 7.97 -6.41
N SER A 65 8.95 7.85 -7.66
CA SER A 65 10.22 7.17 -7.90
C SER A 65 11.37 7.82 -7.13
N GLY A 66 12.18 6.99 -6.46
CA GLY A 66 13.32 7.45 -5.66
C GLY A 66 12.98 7.95 -4.26
N GLU A 67 11.71 7.88 -3.85
CA GLU A 67 11.26 8.38 -2.55
C GLU A 67 11.83 7.55 -1.40
N THR A 68 12.27 8.23 -0.34
CA THR A 68 12.71 7.65 0.93
C THR A 68 11.60 7.69 1.97
N SER A 69 11.79 7.01 3.09
CA SER A 69 10.89 7.11 4.24
C SER A 69 10.71 8.55 4.74
N ALA A 70 11.80 9.35 4.73
CA ALA A 70 11.74 10.77 5.09
C ALA A 70 10.92 11.60 4.09
N GLY A 71 11.02 11.32 2.78
CA GLY A 71 10.20 11.97 1.75
C GLY A 71 8.71 11.67 1.94
N GLY A 72 8.37 10.41 2.17
CA GLY A 72 7.00 10.00 2.48
C GLY A 72 6.45 10.67 3.73
N LEU A 73 7.26 10.75 4.80
CA LEU A 73 6.88 11.43 6.05
C LEU A 73 6.60 12.92 5.84
N ALA A 74 7.39 13.59 5.00
CA ALA A 74 7.22 15.02 4.76
C ALA A 74 5.88 15.39 4.10
N ARG A 75 5.23 14.45 3.39
CA ARG A 75 3.97 14.71 2.67
C ARG A 75 2.76 13.92 3.16
N ILE A 76 2.93 13.05 4.17
CA ILE A 76 1.84 12.18 4.61
C ILE A 76 0.61 12.97 5.07
N ASP A 77 0.78 14.07 5.81
CA ASP A 77 -0.35 14.84 6.36
C ASP A 77 -1.21 15.46 5.24
N VAL A 78 -0.56 16.00 4.20
CA VAL A 78 -1.29 16.51 3.02
C VAL A 78 -2.07 15.40 2.35
N LEU A 79 -1.45 14.22 2.20
CA LEU A 79 -2.07 13.06 1.57
C LEU A 79 -3.28 12.55 2.38
N LEU A 80 -3.14 12.40 3.70
CA LEU A 80 -4.21 11.98 4.59
C LEU A 80 -5.39 12.96 4.59
N ASN A 81 -5.10 14.27 4.63
CA ASN A 81 -6.13 15.30 4.63
C ASN A 81 -6.90 15.41 3.30
N THR A 82 -6.22 15.21 2.17
CA THR A 82 -6.81 15.35 0.84
C THR A 82 -7.56 14.10 0.40
N GLN A 83 -6.99 12.93 0.64
CA GLN A 83 -7.56 11.66 0.18
C GLN A 83 -8.49 10.99 1.21
N LYS A 84 -8.34 11.32 2.50
CA LYS A 84 -9.10 10.72 3.61
C LYS A 84 -9.21 9.18 3.49
N PRO A 85 -8.06 8.47 3.37
CA PRO A 85 -8.07 7.06 3.06
C PRO A 85 -8.67 6.22 4.19
N ALA A 86 -9.31 5.10 3.82
CA ALA A 86 -9.65 4.04 4.76
C ALA A 86 -8.44 3.14 5.04
N ILE A 87 -7.57 2.98 4.03
CA ILE A 87 -6.38 2.11 4.11
C ILE A 87 -5.21 2.83 3.43
N VAL A 88 -4.01 2.70 4.02
CA VAL A 88 -2.73 3.10 3.39
C VAL A 88 -1.86 1.87 3.20
N LEU A 89 -1.50 1.57 1.95
CA LEU A 89 -0.45 0.61 1.60
C LEU A 89 0.88 1.36 1.64
N LEU A 90 1.72 1.06 2.64
CA LEU A 90 2.99 1.74 2.87
C LEU A 90 4.14 0.89 2.31
N GLN A 91 4.71 1.31 1.18
CA GLN A 91 5.80 0.63 0.48
C GLN A 91 6.99 1.60 0.33
N LEU A 92 7.71 1.87 1.39
CA LEU A 92 8.89 2.75 1.43
C LEU A 92 10.03 2.09 2.20
N GLY A 93 11.23 2.64 2.04
CA GLY A 93 12.45 2.22 2.71
C GLY A 93 13.52 1.65 1.78
N ALA A 94 13.14 1.12 0.60
CA ALA A 94 14.12 0.58 -0.35
C ALA A 94 15.20 1.62 -0.71
N ASN A 95 14.81 2.86 -0.97
CA ASN A 95 15.74 3.94 -1.28
C ASN A 95 16.59 4.38 -0.07
N ASP A 96 16.06 4.27 1.15
CA ASP A 96 16.85 4.47 2.38
C ASP A 96 17.98 3.43 2.43
N GLY A 97 17.63 2.17 2.24
CA GLY A 97 18.59 1.07 2.24
C GLY A 97 19.63 1.16 1.12
N LEU A 98 19.20 1.42 -0.11
CA LEU A 98 20.09 1.55 -1.28
C LEU A 98 21.06 2.74 -1.19
N ARG A 99 20.69 3.78 -0.44
CA ARG A 99 21.56 4.95 -0.18
C ARG A 99 22.39 4.81 1.09
N GLY A 100 22.32 3.67 1.79
CA GLY A 100 23.07 3.42 3.02
C GLY A 100 22.63 4.28 4.20
N LEU A 101 21.38 4.77 4.19
CA LEU A 101 20.85 5.59 5.29
C LEU A 101 20.61 4.74 6.54
N SER A 102 20.45 5.40 7.69
CA SER A 102 20.24 4.74 8.97
C SER A 102 18.92 3.95 9.00
N PRO A 103 18.96 2.61 9.26
CA PRO A 103 17.73 1.84 9.46
C PRO A 103 16.90 2.31 10.66
N LEU A 104 17.51 2.95 11.65
CA LEU A 104 16.81 3.52 12.80
C LEU A 104 16.00 4.75 12.40
N ASP A 105 16.56 5.62 11.57
CA ASP A 105 15.84 6.79 11.05
C ASP A 105 14.72 6.36 10.14
N MET A 106 14.97 5.38 9.26
CA MET A 106 13.93 4.77 8.43
C MET A 106 12.79 4.20 9.29
N LYS A 107 13.13 3.48 10.36
CA LYS A 107 12.14 2.94 11.32
C LYS A 107 11.31 4.06 11.92
N SER A 108 11.94 5.13 12.42
CA SER A 108 11.26 6.27 13.03
C SER A 108 10.29 6.95 12.04
N ASN A 109 10.73 7.14 10.79
CA ASN A 109 9.88 7.74 9.75
C ASN A 109 8.67 6.86 9.41
N LEU A 110 8.87 5.55 9.21
CA LEU A 110 7.78 4.61 8.91
C LEU A 110 6.82 4.45 10.10
N GLU A 111 7.35 4.48 11.34
CA GLU A 111 6.53 4.49 12.55
C GLU A 111 5.64 5.73 12.61
N GLU A 112 6.19 6.89 12.37
CA GLU A 112 5.44 8.16 12.42
C GLU A 112 4.38 8.25 11.31
N ILE A 113 4.70 7.82 10.07
CA ILE A 113 3.73 7.70 8.98
C ILE A 113 2.57 6.80 9.43
N THR A 114 2.88 5.64 10.01
CA THR A 114 1.88 4.67 10.47
C THR A 114 0.99 5.26 11.56
N ARG A 115 1.58 5.93 12.56
CA ARG A 115 0.82 6.55 13.67
C ARG A 115 -0.10 7.66 13.18
N ARG A 116 0.36 8.53 12.29
CA ARG A 116 -0.47 9.59 11.70
C ARG A 116 -1.64 8.99 10.92
N THR A 117 -1.39 7.92 10.17
CA THR A 117 -2.44 7.20 9.45
C THR A 117 -3.47 6.59 10.40
N GLN A 118 -3.02 5.91 11.47
CA GLN A 118 -3.91 5.33 12.48
C GLN A 118 -4.71 6.39 13.26
N ASN A 119 -4.11 7.56 13.51
CA ASN A 119 -4.77 8.66 14.24
C ASN A 119 -6.00 9.22 13.52
N ILE A 120 -6.10 9.10 12.20
CA ILE A 120 -7.30 9.47 11.44
C ILE A 120 -8.30 8.29 11.28
N GLY A 121 -8.04 7.15 11.93
CA GLY A 121 -8.87 5.95 11.85
C GLY A 121 -8.58 5.07 10.63
N ALA A 122 -7.54 5.36 9.83
CA ALA A 122 -7.17 4.55 8.68
C ALA A 122 -6.30 3.36 9.09
N THR A 123 -6.44 2.25 8.35
CA THR A 123 -5.63 1.04 8.54
C THR A 123 -4.35 1.11 7.70
N VAL A 124 -3.25 0.53 8.19
CA VAL A 124 -1.99 0.44 7.44
C VAL A 124 -1.71 -1.01 7.06
N LEU A 125 -1.40 -1.22 5.78
CA LEU A 125 -0.79 -2.45 5.26
C LEU A 125 0.66 -2.13 4.90
N LEU A 126 1.61 -2.68 5.68
CA LEU A 126 3.05 -2.44 5.47
C LEU A 126 3.62 -3.47 4.50
N LEU A 127 4.27 -3.01 3.42
CA LEU A 127 4.91 -3.87 2.43
C LEU A 127 6.42 -3.84 2.67
N SER A 128 7.00 -5.00 3.07
CA SER A 128 8.42 -5.03 3.38
C SER A 128 9.29 -5.14 2.13
N MET A 129 10.46 -4.49 2.21
CA MET A 129 11.47 -4.47 1.16
C MET A 129 12.76 -5.12 1.67
N LYS A 130 13.57 -5.63 0.74
CA LYS A 130 14.97 -6.05 0.99
C LYS A 130 15.88 -5.27 0.07
N ILE A 131 17.13 -5.15 0.49
CA ILE A 131 18.22 -4.59 -0.32
C ILE A 131 19.22 -5.69 -0.68
N PRO A 132 20.02 -5.50 -1.75
CA PRO A 132 21.00 -6.50 -2.16
C PRO A 132 22.01 -6.87 -1.07
N PRO A 133 22.49 -8.12 -1.02
CA PRO A 133 23.36 -8.61 0.06
C PRO A 133 24.77 -7.97 0.08
N ASN A 134 25.18 -7.34 -1.01
CA ASN A 134 26.47 -6.64 -1.13
C ASN A 134 26.60 -5.39 -0.24
N TYR A 135 25.50 -4.95 0.40
CA TYR A 135 25.53 -3.91 1.45
C TYR A 135 26.05 -4.43 2.80
N GLY A 136 26.36 -5.72 2.88
CA GLY A 136 26.89 -6.38 4.07
C GLY A 136 25.78 -6.90 5.00
N LYS A 137 26.00 -8.13 5.49
CA LYS A 137 24.99 -8.89 6.25
C LYS A 137 24.38 -8.10 7.41
N ARG A 138 25.24 -7.42 8.22
CA ARG A 138 24.76 -6.67 9.39
C ARG A 138 23.78 -5.56 9.01
N TYR A 139 24.08 -4.80 7.97
CA TYR A 139 23.23 -3.71 7.53
C TYR A 139 21.94 -4.23 6.89
N VAL A 140 22.02 -5.26 6.04
CA VAL A 140 20.85 -5.92 5.42
C VAL A 140 19.90 -6.48 6.48
N ASP A 141 20.43 -7.15 7.51
CA ASP A 141 19.62 -7.71 8.61
C ASP A 141 18.95 -6.58 9.41
N LEU A 142 19.67 -5.52 9.75
CA LEU A 142 19.12 -4.36 10.48
C LEU A 142 18.02 -3.69 9.67
N PHE A 143 18.25 -3.49 8.37
CA PHE A 143 17.29 -2.90 7.44
C PHE A 143 15.99 -3.72 7.37
N TYR A 144 16.11 -5.02 7.07
CA TYR A 144 14.92 -5.86 6.90
C TYR A 144 14.12 -6.03 8.19
N ASN A 145 14.80 -6.14 9.32
CA ASN A 145 14.16 -6.32 10.63
C ASN A 145 13.30 -5.12 11.08
N VAL A 146 13.47 -3.95 10.47
CA VAL A 146 12.59 -2.78 10.72
C VAL A 146 11.13 -3.13 10.49
N TYR A 147 10.80 -3.81 9.39
CA TYR A 147 9.43 -4.08 8.99
C TYR A 147 8.68 -5.00 9.97
N PRO A 148 9.19 -6.21 10.32
CA PRO A 148 8.49 -7.06 11.27
C PRO A 148 8.43 -6.45 12.68
N GLN A 149 9.45 -5.69 13.11
CA GLN A 149 9.42 -4.97 14.38
C GLN A 149 8.30 -3.92 14.42
N LEU A 150 8.15 -3.12 13.36
CA LEU A 150 7.08 -2.13 13.26
C LEU A 150 5.70 -2.79 13.21
N ALA A 151 5.56 -3.85 12.43
CA ALA A 151 4.29 -4.55 12.31
C ALA A 151 3.84 -5.11 13.67
N GLN A 152 4.74 -5.71 14.43
CA GLN A 152 4.46 -6.20 15.78
C GLN A 152 4.16 -5.05 16.76
N GLN A 153 4.99 -4.00 16.77
CA GLN A 153 4.88 -2.86 17.69
C GLN A 153 3.57 -2.09 17.49
N LEU A 154 3.18 -1.87 16.24
CA LEU A 154 2.02 -1.04 15.87
C LEU A 154 0.77 -1.87 15.57
N LYS A 155 0.85 -3.21 15.68
CA LYS A 155 -0.24 -4.16 15.42
C LYS A 155 -0.87 -3.97 14.04
N ILE A 156 -0.02 -3.82 13.01
CA ILE A 156 -0.43 -3.67 11.63
C ILE A 156 -0.11 -4.91 10.82
N THR A 157 -0.85 -5.11 9.73
CA THR A 157 -0.61 -6.22 8.79
C THR A 157 0.66 -5.97 8.00
N LEU A 158 1.50 -7.00 7.87
CA LEU A 158 2.74 -7.00 7.12
C LEU A 158 2.63 -7.93 5.91
N VAL A 159 2.90 -7.41 4.71
CA VAL A 159 3.23 -8.22 3.54
C VAL A 159 4.72 -8.55 3.63
N PRO A 160 5.11 -9.83 3.63
CA PRO A 160 6.52 -10.23 3.57
C PRO A 160 7.20 -9.65 2.33
N PHE A 161 8.54 -9.84 2.22
CA PHE A 161 9.32 -9.22 1.16
C PHE A 161 8.58 -9.18 -0.19
N LEU A 162 8.20 -7.97 -0.63
CA LEU A 162 7.31 -7.78 -1.78
C LEU A 162 7.83 -8.44 -3.06
N LEU A 163 9.16 -8.39 -3.28
CA LEU A 163 9.80 -8.94 -4.48
C LEU A 163 10.35 -10.36 -4.28
N GLU A 164 9.92 -11.12 -3.26
CA GLU A 164 10.47 -12.44 -2.93
C GLU A 164 10.43 -13.42 -4.10
N ASP A 165 9.30 -13.45 -4.81
CA ASP A 165 9.07 -14.36 -5.93
C ASP A 165 9.53 -13.76 -7.28
N VAL A 166 10.20 -12.61 -7.26
CA VAL A 166 10.55 -11.82 -8.46
C VAL A 166 12.04 -11.52 -8.50
N ALA A 167 12.65 -11.06 -7.40
CA ALA A 167 13.99 -10.46 -7.38
C ALA A 167 15.12 -11.37 -7.90
N LEU A 168 14.99 -12.69 -7.78
CA LEU A 168 16.00 -13.65 -8.26
C LEU A 168 15.75 -14.15 -9.69
N HIS A 169 14.63 -13.75 -10.29
CA HIS A 169 14.24 -14.14 -11.65
C HIS A 169 14.57 -13.05 -12.64
N LYS A 170 15.68 -13.18 -13.37
CA LYS A 170 16.17 -12.17 -14.32
C LYS A 170 15.15 -11.79 -15.40
N ASP A 171 14.31 -12.73 -15.81
CA ASP A 171 13.23 -12.53 -16.80
C ASP A 171 12.05 -11.73 -16.26
N LEU A 172 11.96 -11.53 -14.93
CA LEU A 172 10.97 -10.71 -14.23
C LEU A 172 11.50 -9.32 -13.83
N MET A 173 12.81 -9.09 -14.00
CA MET A 173 13.45 -7.81 -13.65
C MET A 173 13.77 -6.99 -14.89
N GLN A 174 13.89 -5.68 -14.72
CA GLN A 174 14.45 -4.77 -15.73
C GLN A 174 15.97 -4.93 -15.82
N ALA A 175 16.59 -4.34 -16.82
CA ALA A 175 18.04 -4.45 -17.05
C ALA A 175 18.89 -3.93 -15.88
N ASP A 176 18.34 -3.06 -15.05
CA ASP A 176 19.02 -2.51 -13.86
C ASP A 176 19.11 -3.51 -12.69
N GLY A 177 18.37 -4.62 -12.73
CA GLY A 177 18.35 -5.64 -11.69
C GLY A 177 17.71 -5.19 -10.35
N LEU A 178 17.08 -4.01 -10.33
CA LEU A 178 16.44 -3.43 -9.15
C LEU A 178 14.92 -3.34 -9.29
N HIS A 179 14.43 -3.04 -10.48
CA HIS A 179 13.02 -2.84 -10.74
C HIS A 179 12.39 -4.06 -11.41
N PRO A 180 11.22 -4.52 -10.95
CA PRO A 180 10.44 -5.55 -11.63
C PRO A 180 9.94 -5.03 -12.99
N ASN A 181 9.90 -5.90 -14.00
CA ASN A 181 9.36 -5.58 -15.30
C ASN A 181 7.84 -5.83 -15.38
N ALA A 182 7.23 -5.60 -16.54
CA ALA A 182 5.78 -5.75 -16.72
C ALA A 182 5.25 -7.17 -16.42
N LYS A 183 6.06 -8.22 -16.66
CA LYS A 183 5.65 -9.61 -16.37
C LYS A 183 5.51 -9.89 -14.88
N ALA A 184 6.30 -9.21 -14.05
CA ALA A 184 6.29 -9.38 -12.60
C ALA A 184 5.07 -8.72 -11.92
N GLN A 185 4.43 -7.76 -12.57
CA GLN A 185 3.45 -6.90 -11.89
C GLN A 185 2.20 -7.65 -11.41
N ALA A 186 1.75 -8.65 -12.15
CA ALA A 186 0.66 -9.51 -11.73
C ALA A 186 1.03 -10.32 -10.46
N ILE A 187 2.27 -10.82 -10.39
CA ILE A 187 2.79 -11.56 -9.23
C ILE A 187 2.77 -10.66 -7.98
N LEU A 188 3.16 -9.38 -8.13
CA LEU A 188 3.13 -8.43 -7.01
C LEU A 188 1.69 -8.14 -6.55
N ALA A 189 0.76 -7.93 -7.49
CA ALA A 189 -0.65 -7.72 -7.17
C ALA A 189 -1.24 -8.94 -6.46
N ASP A 190 -0.97 -10.16 -6.95
CA ASP A 190 -1.42 -11.42 -6.37
C ASP A 190 -0.83 -11.66 -4.97
N LYS A 191 0.40 -11.22 -4.72
CA LYS A 191 1.04 -11.32 -3.40
C LYS A 191 0.40 -10.38 -2.38
N ILE A 192 -0.02 -9.18 -2.78
CA ILE A 192 -0.60 -8.17 -1.89
C ILE A 192 -2.06 -8.47 -1.56
N GLU A 193 -2.82 -8.94 -2.54
CA GLU A 193 -4.27 -9.15 -2.46
C GLU A 193 -4.73 -9.92 -1.21
N PRO A 194 -4.17 -11.09 -0.85
CA PRO A 194 -4.62 -11.86 0.32
C PRO A 194 -4.40 -11.15 1.66
N TYR A 195 -3.49 -10.18 1.74
CA TYR A 195 -3.27 -9.36 2.94
C TYR A 195 -4.19 -8.13 2.96
N LEU A 196 -4.61 -7.64 1.79
CA LEU A 196 -5.51 -6.51 1.67
C LEU A 196 -6.96 -6.90 1.92
N LEU A 197 -7.43 -8.02 1.34
CA LEU A 197 -8.83 -8.44 1.40
C LEU A 197 -9.42 -8.48 2.82
N PRO A 198 -8.72 -9.00 3.86
CA PRO A 198 -9.24 -8.99 5.24
C PRO A 198 -9.41 -7.60 5.85
N LEU A 199 -8.80 -6.56 5.26
CA LEU A 199 -8.89 -5.17 5.72
C LEU A 199 -10.05 -4.41 5.07
N LEU A 200 -10.67 -4.97 4.03
CA LEU A 200 -11.84 -4.40 3.36
C LEU A 200 -13.09 -4.71 4.20
N GLN A 201 -13.81 -3.69 4.64
CA GLN A 201 -15.03 -3.79 5.47
C GLN A 201 -16.30 -3.66 4.65
#